data_b65fb413ddb87bc81d024f5491217c87
#
_entry.id   b65fb413ddb87bc81d024f5491217c87
#
_cell.length_a   1.000
_cell.length_b   1.000
_cell.length_c   1.000
_cell.angle_alpha   90.00
_cell.angle_beta   90.00
_cell.angle_gamma   90.00
#
_symmetry.space_group_name_H-M   'P 1'
#
loop_
_entity.id
_entity.type
_entity.pdbx_description
1 polymer ?
#
loop_
_entity_poly.entity_id
_entity_poly.type
_entity_poly.pdbx_seq_one_letter_code
_entity_poly.pdbx_strand_id
1 'polypeptide(L)'
;RGLGDVYKRQLNVFRMRLMGAKVTAVNSGSRTLKDAINASFRDWVTTVRTTYLLIGSVVGAHPYPMMVRDFQAVVGDETKFQVLEKEGRLPSCVVASVGGGSNSLGMFYPFYADKSVRMIGVEAAGESILSGKHAASLSEGSIGVFHGAKCYLLQEDDGQITPAHSISACLDYPGVVPE
;
A
#
# COMPACT_ATOMS: atom_id res chain seq x y z
N ARG A 1 -2.52 6.20 17.78
CA ARG A 1 -2.09 4.84 17.40
C ARG A 1 -2.67 3.84 18.40
N GLY A 2 -3.52 2.92 17.94
CA GLY A 2 -4.18 1.96 18.83
C GLY A 2 -3.22 0.90 19.37
N LEU A 3 -3.49 0.40 20.57
CA LEU A 3 -2.70 -0.65 21.23
C LEU A 3 -2.46 -1.88 20.30
N GLY A 4 -3.41 -2.23 19.44
CA GLY A 4 -3.29 -3.35 18.51
C GLY A 4 -2.16 -3.22 17.48
N ASP A 5 -1.80 -2.00 17.08
CA ASP A 5 -0.72 -1.75 16.12
C ASP A 5 0.66 -1.97 16.76
N VAL A 6 0.82 -1.58 18.01
CA VAL A 6 2.06 -1.80 18.78
C VAL A 6 2.31 -3.31 18.95
N TYR A 7 1.30 -4.10 19.29
CA TYR A 7 1.42 -5.56 19.43
C TYR A 7 1.77 -6.25 18.12
N LYS A 8 1.13 -5.90 17.01
CA LYS A 8 1.44 -6.48 15.71
C LYS A 8 2.88 -6.23 15.29
N ARG A 9 3.39 -5.01 15.50
CA ARG A 9 4.79 -4.68 15.19
C ARG A 9 5.78 -5.45 16.07
N GLN A 10 5.52 -5.57 17.36
CA GLN A 10 6.39 -6.31 18.27
C GLN A 10 6.47 -7.78 17.88
N LEU A 11 5.35 -8.43 17.55
CA LEU A 11 5.32 -9.82 17.15
C LEU A 11 6.06 -10.05 15.82
N ASN A 12 5.89 -9.16 14.84
CA ASN A 12 6.59 -9.26 13.57
C ASN A 12 8.11 -9.04 13.74
N VAL A 13 8.53 -8.10 14.54
CA VAL A 13 9.95 -7.87 14.87
C VAL A 13 10.54 -9.10 15.58
N PHE A 14 9.81 -9.69 16.50
CA PHE A 14 10.22 -10.92 17.18
C PHE A 14 10.42 -12.06 16.17
N ARG A 15 9.44 -12.30 15.29
CA ARG A 15 9.52 -13.35 14.25
C ARG A 15 10.69 -13.14 13.31
N MET A 16 10.90 -11.91 12.83
CA MET A 16 12.03 -11.60 11.95
C MET A 16 13.38 -11.88 12.63
N ARG A 17 13.54 -11.47 13.89
CA ARG A 17 14.75 -11.75 14.67
C ARG A 17 14.96 -13.24 14.94
N LEU A 18 13.88 -13.96 15.22
CA LEU A 18 13.91 -15.41 15.42
C LEU A 18 14.41 -16.14 14.16
N MET A 19 14.06 -15.63 12.98
CA MET A 19 14.54 -16.15 11.70
C MET A 19 15.94 -15.64 11.31
N GLY A 20 16.63 -14.91 12.20
CA GLY A 20 17.98 -14.41 11.97
C GLY A 20 18.05 -13.09 11.20
N ALA A 21 16.92 -12.45 10.91
CA ALA A 21 16.92 -11.17 10.20
C ALA A 21 17.39 -10.01 11.09
N LYS A 22 18.18 -9.10 10.53
CA LYS A 22 18.53 -7.84 11.18
C LYS A 22 17.37 -6.85 11.03
N VAL A 23 16.85 -6.38 12.14
CA VAL A 23 15.75 -5.40 12.16
C VAL A 23 16.28 -4.06 12.64
N THR A 24 16.19 -3.04 11.80
CA THR A 24 16.60 -1.67 12.10
C THR A 24 15.37 -0.77 12.25
N ALA A 25 15.20 -0.17 13.42
CA ALA A 25 14.11 0.77 13.67
C ALA A 25 14.44 2.14 13.08
N VAL A 26 13.51 2.73 12.33
CA VAL A 26 13.62 4.11 11.82
C VAL A 26 12.94 5.06 12.80
N ASN A 27 13.76 5.88 13.49
CA ASN A 27 13.31 6.80 14.52
C ASN A 27 13.28 8.26 14.06
N SER A 28 13.66 8.54 12.82
CA SER A 28 13.62 9.86 12.19
C SER A 28 12.27 10.16 11.53
N GLY A 29 12.02 11.43 11.24
CA GLY A 29 10.81 11.90 10.58
C GLY A 29 9.55 11.69 11.42
N SER A 30 8.44 11.40 10.78
CA SER A 30 7.14 11.15 11.42
C SER A 30 7.01 9.75 12.03
N ARG A 31 8.02 8.90 11.87
CA ARG A 31 8.05 7.49 12.31
C ARG A 31 6.91 6.66 11.73
N THR A 32 6.51 6.96 10.51
CA THR A 32 5.47 6.26 9.75
C THR A 32 6.07 5.28 8.74
N LEU A 33 5.23 4.55 8.04
CA LEU A 33 5.62 3.67 6.94
C LEU A 33 6.44 4.40 5.87
N LYS A 34 6.08 5.65 5.55
CA LYS A 34 6.81 6.51 4.61
C LYS A 34 8.30 6.62 4.98
N ASP A 35 8.60 6.89 6.25
CA ASP A 35 10.00 7.06 6.69
C ASP A 35 10.78 5.75 6.64
N ALA A 36 10.13 4.62 6.96
CA ALA A 36 10.75 3.30 6.83
C ALA A 36 11.07 2.96 5.37
N ILE A 37 10.17 3.26 4.44
CA ILE A 37 10.40 3.08 3.00
C ILE A 37 11.53 4.00 2.53
N ASN A 38 11.52 5.28 2.91
CA ASN A 38 12.60 6.21 2.59
C ASN A 38 13.97 5.70 3.06
N ALA A 39 14.04 5.14 4.26
CA ALA A 39 15.28 4.59 4.81
C ALA A 39 15.74 3.35 4.01
N SER A 40 14.81 2.46 3.64
CA SER A 40 15.15 1.27 2.85
C SER A 40 15.62 1.62 1.44
N PHE A 41 15.03 2.63 0.78
CA PHE A 41 15.51 3.11 -0.51
C PHE A 41 16.92 3.72 -0.42
N ARG A 42 17.19 4.54 0.61
CA ARG A 42 18.53 5.11 0.81
C ARG A 42 19.58 4.02 1.03
N ASP A 43 19.29 3.02 1.85
CA ASP A 43 20.19 1.88 2.07
C ASP A 43 20.42 1.11 0.77
N TRP A 44 19.36 0.82 0.04
CA TRP A 44 19.43 0.07 -1.22
C TRP A 44 20.25 0.79 -2.28
N VAL A 45 20.05 2.09 -2.52
CA VAL A 45 20.80 2.81 -3.56
C VAL A 45 22.30 2.88 -3.25
N THR A 46 22.68 2.85 -1.97
CA THR A 46 24.10 2.78 -1.59
C THR A 46 24.73 1.40 -1.75
N THR A 47 23.90 0.36 -1.70
CA THR A 47 24.34 -1.06 -1.73
C THR A 47 23.78 -1.84 -2.92
N VAL A 48 23.29 -1.16 -3.94
CA VAL A 48 22.53 -1.74 -5.08
C VAL A 48 23.22 -2.90 -5.80
N ARG A 49 24.58 -2.93 -5.80
CA ARG A 49 25.34 -4.01 -6.45
C ARG A 49 25.30 -5.34 -5.70
N THR A 50 24.99 -5.32 -4.43
CA THR A 50 25.04 -6.49 -3.53
C THR A 50 23.74 -6.74 -2.78
N THR A 51 22.76 -5.86 -2.94
CA THR A 51 21.52 -5.90 -2.19
C THR A 51 20.31 -5.84 -3.12
N TYR A 52 19.38 -6.78 -2.95
CA TYR A 52 18.08 -6.76 -3.61
C TYR A 52 17.05 -6.05 -2.72
N LEU A 53 16.31 -5.09 -3.28
CA LEU A 53 15.20 -4.45 -2.60
C LEU A 53 13.94 -5.31 -2.76
N LEU A 54 13.48 -5.89 -1.67
CA LEU A 54 12.17 -6.55 -1.62
C LEU A 54 11.15 -5.61 -1.00
N ILE A 55 10.20 -5.14 -1.81
CA ILE A 55 9.13 -4.24 -1.38
C ILE A 55 7.79 -4.94 -1.53
N GLY A 56 6.95 -4.85 -0.49
CA GLY A 56 5.69 -5.60 -0.41
C GLY A 56 4.45 -4.81 -0.81
N SER A 57 4.61 -3.61 -1.36
CA SER A 57 3.50 -2.79 -1.84
C SER A 57 3.73 -2.31 -3.27
N VAL A 58 2.68 -1.79 -3.91
CA VAL A 58 2.73 -1.19 -5.26
C VAL A 58 3.36 0.19 -5.14
N VAL A 59 4.67 0.22 -4.90
CA VAL A 59 5.46 1.44 -4.63
C VAL A 59 6.80 1.34 -5.34
N GLY A 60 7.37 2.46 -5.70
CA GLY A 60 8.67 2.52 -6.34
C GLY A 60 8.60 2.64 -7.85
N ALA A 61 9.77 2.76 -8.48
CA ALA A 61 9.90 2.87 -9.92
C ALA A 61 9.54 1.54 -10.62
N HIS A 62 9.17 1.63 -11.89
CA HIS A 62 9.04 0.43 -12.73
C HIS A 62 10.31 -0.44 -12.65
N PRO A 63 10.22 -1.78 -12.52
CA PRO A 63 9.02 -2.61 -12.67
C PRO A 63 8.31 -2.99 -11.36
N TYR A 64 8.67 -2.40 -10.22
CA TYR A 64 8.14 -2.83 -8.90
C TYR A 64 6.60 -2.79 -8.83
N PRO A 65 5.90 -1.74 -9.27
CA PRO A 65 4.44 -1.72 -9.22
C PRO A 65 3.82 -2.87 -10.02
N MET A 66 4.27 -3.10 -11.23
CA MET A 66 3.81 -4.20 -12.09
C MET A 66 4.07 -5.57 -11.45
N MET A 67 5.27 -5.81 -10.93
CA MET A 67 5.61 -7.07 -10.27
C MET A 67 4.71 -7.34 -9.07
N VAL A 68 4.49 -6.34 -8.23
CA VAL A 68 3.63 -6.50 -7.05
C VAL A 68 2.18 -6.71 -7.45
N ARG A 69 1.66 -5.99 -8.45
CA ARG A 69 0.34 -6.23 -9.03
C ARG A 69 0.18 -7.70 -9.46
N ASP A 70 1.12 -8.18 -10.28
CA ASP A 70 1.03 -9.53 -10.85
C ASP A 70 1.10 -10.62 -9.78
N PHE A 71 1.97 -10.46 -8.76
CA PHE A 71 2.02 -11.41 -7.66
C PHE A 71 0.79 -11.32 -6.74
N GLN A 72 0.23 -10.14 -6.51
CA GLN A 72 -0.97 -9.98 -5.70
C GLN A 72 -2.26 -10.39 -6.44
N ALA A 73 -2.24 -10.45 -7.76
CA ALA A 73 -3.40 -10.86 -8.57
C ALA A 73 -3.95 -12.24 -8.19
N VAL A 74 -3.13 -13.11 -7.61
CA VAL A 74 -3.58 -14.42 -7.07
C VAL A 74 -4.77 -14.28 -6.12
N VAL A 75 -4.87 -13.19 -5.38
CA VAL A 75 -5.99 -12.92 -4.46
C VAL A 75 -7.32 -12.82 -5.23
N GLY A 76 -7.33 -12.05 -6.31
CA GLY A 76 -8.52 -11.89 -7.15
C GLY A 76 -8.82 -13.12 -8.00
N ASP A 77 -7.79 -13.80 -8.51
CA ASP A 77 -7.95 -15.05 -9.28
C ASP A 77 -8.60 -16.14 -8.43
N GLU A 78 -8.09 -16.38 -7.23
CA GLU A 78 -8.67 -17.33 -6.29
C GLU A 78 -10.08 -16.92 -5.84
N THR A 79 -10.29 -15.63 -5.58
CA THR A 79 -11.63 -15.11 -5.26
C THR A 79 -12.62 -15.38 -6.38
N LYS A 80 -12.25 -15.10 -7.63
CA LYS A 80 -13.06 -15.33 -8.82
C LYS A 80 -13.43 -16.81 -8.97
N PHE A 81 -12.43 -17.68 -8.82
CA PHE A 81 -12.64 -19.12 -8.88
C PHE A 81 -13.59 -19.62 -7.78
N GLN A 82 -13.33 -19.24 -6.52
CA GLN A 82 -14.12 -19.67 -5.36
C GLN A 82 -15.56 -19.17 -5.41
N VAL A 83 -15.79 -17.94 -5.88
CA VAL A 83 -17.16 -17.41 -6.02
C VAL A 83 -17.91 -18.12 -7.13
N LEU A 84 -17.26 -18.36 -8.27
CA LEU A 84 -17.88 -19.14 -9.37
C LEU A 84 -18.22 -20.57 -8.94
N GLU A 85 -17.34 -21.21 -8.16
CA GLU A 85 -17.59 -22.56 -7.63
C GLU A 85 -18.79 -22.61 -6.67
N LYS A 86 -18.91 -21.60 -5.80
CA LYS A 86 -19.96 -21.56 -4.77
C LYS A 86 -21.30 -21.02 -5.26
N GLU A 87 -21.27 -19.98 -6.09
CA GLU A 87 -22.46 -19.21 -6.48
C GLU A 87 -22.87 -19.43 -7.94
N GLY A 88 -22.05 -20.11 -8.76
CA GLY A 88 -22.30 -20.34 -10.19
C GLY A 88 -22.26 -19.07 -11.05
N ARG A 89 -21.87 -17.94 -10.49
CA ARG A 89 -21.81 -16.63 -11.18
C ARG A 89 -20.76 -15.72 -10.57
N LEU A 90 -20.32 -14.72 -11.32
CA LEU A 90 -19.46 -13.65 -10.78
C LEU A 90 -20.19 -12.78 -9.76
N PRO A 91 -19.47 -12.16 -8.81
CA PRO A 91 -20.05 -11.23 -7.86
C PRO A 91 -20.53 -9.96 -8.57
N SER A 92 -21.58 -9.33 -8.06
CA SER A 92 -22.03 -8.03 -8.57
C SER A 92 -21.06 -6.90 -8.23
N CYS A 93 -20.29 -7.07 -7.16
CA CYS A 93 -19.33 -6.07 -6.69
C CYS A 93 -18.19 -6.74 -5.92
N VAL A 94 -16.98 -6.20 -6.08
CA VAL A 94 -15.82 -6.47 -5.24
C VAL A 94 -15.40 -5.19 -4.53
N VAL A 95 -15.05 -5.30 -3.24
CA VAL A 95 -14.68 -4.16 -2.39
C VAL A 95 -13.32 -4.42 -1.79
N ALA A 96 -12.42 -3.45 -1.86
CA ALA A 96 -11.09 -3.57 -1.28
C ALA A 96 -10.61 -2.26 -0.66
N SER A 97 -9.85 -2.34 0.42
CA SER A 97 -9.20 -1.18 1.01
C SER A 97 -8.02 -0.72 0.16
N VAL A 98 -7.86 0.60 0.05
CA VAL A 98 -6.78 1.26 -0.69
C VAL A 98 -5.87 1.99 0.29
N GLY A 99 -4.64 1.50 0.43
CA GLY A 99 -3.53 2.20 1.06
C GLY A 99 -2.51 2.54 -0.01
N GLY A 100 -1.39 1.82 -0.09
CA GLY A 100 -0.45 1.93 -1.22
C GLY A 100 -0.92 1.28 -2.52
N GLY A 101 -2.01 0.52 -2.51
CA GLY A 101 -2.63 -0.06 -3.70
C GLY A 101 -2.51 -1.59 -3.87
N SER A 102 -1.59 -2.27 -3.17
CA SER A 102 -1.34 -3.70 -3.42
C SER A 102 -2.56 -4.59 -3.15
N ASN A 103 -3.29 -4.34 -2.07
CA ASN A 103 -4.49 -5.09 -1.73
C ASN A 103 -5.62 -4.90 -2.76
N SER A 104 -5.88 -3.65 -3.13
CA SER A 104 -6.92 -3.33 -4.12
C SER A 104 -6.57 -3.83 -5.52
N LEU A 105 -5.34 -3.65 -5.97
CA LEU A 105 -4.89 -4.18 -7.26
C LEU A 105 -4.91 -5.70 -7.30
N GLY A 106 -4.48 -6.37 -6.23
CA GLY A 106 -4.55 -7.82 -6.13
C GLY A 106 -5.96 -8.35 -6.26
N MET A 107 -6.94 -7.65 -5.68
CA MET A 107 -8.35 -8.01 -5.81
C MET A 107 -8.93 -7.61 -7.17
N PHE A 108 -8.65 -6.40 -7.66
CA PHE A 108 -9.35 -5.82 -8.81
C PHE A 108 -8.80 -6.26 -10.16
N TYR A 109 -7.49 -6.47 -10.28
CA TYR A 109 -6.84 -6.74 -11.54
C TYR A 109 -7.43 -7.94 -12.30
N PRO A 110 -7.67 -9.10 -11.67
CA PRO A 110 -8.32 -10.22 -12.33
C PRO A 110 -9.77 -9.97 -12.76
N PHE A 111 -10.46 -8.99 -12.15
CA PHE A 111 -11.82 -8.60 -12.51
C PHE A 111 -11.89 -7.44 -13.53
N TYR A 112 -10.75 -6.88 -13.92
CA TYR A 112 -10.71 -5.69 -14.79
C TYR A 112 -11.43 -5.86 -16.13
N ALA A 113 -11.39 -7.07 -16.70
CA ALA A 113 -12.10 -7.41 -17.93
C ALA A 113 -13.60 -7.71 -17.74
N ASP A 114 -14.04 -8.00 -16.51
CA ASP A 114 -15.43 -8.38 -16.20
C ASP A 114 -16.29 -7.14 -15.98
N LYS A 115 -16.77 -6.53 -17.05
CA LYS A 115 -17.51 -5.25 -17.01
C LYS A 115 -18.81 -5.28 -16.20
N SER A 116 -19.33 -6.47 -15.89
CA SER A 116 -20.49 -6.66 -15.01
C SER A 116 -20.16 -6.58 -13.52
N VAL A 117 -18.88 -6.65 -13.15
CA VAL A 117 -18.42 -6.59 -11.76
C VAL A 117 -18.04 -5.16 -11.41
N ARG A 118 -18.75 -4.56 -10.45
CA ARG A 118 -18.39 -3.24 -9.93
C ARG A 118 -17.23 -3.36 -8.95
N MET A 119 -16.22 -2.52 -9.11
CA MET A 119 -15.08 -2.44 -8.20
C MET A 119 -15.19 -1.19 -7.32
N ILE A 120 -15.05 -1.34 -6.00
CA ILE A 120 -15.12 -0.25 -5.03
C ILE A 120 -13.85 -0.25 -4.19
N GLY A 121 -13.01 0.77 -4.38
CA GLY A 121 -11.87 1.06 -3.51
C GLY A 121 -12.31 1.89 -2.31
N VAL A 122 -11.86 1.53 -1.11
CA VAL A 122 -12.16 2.25 0.12
C VAL A 122 -10.88 2.79 0.73
N GLU A 123 -10.74 4.11 0.76
CA GLU A 123 -9.64 4.82 1.40
C GLU A 123 -9.95 5.15 2.86
N ALA A 124 -8.89 5.42 3.64
CA ALA A 124 -9.05 5.79 5.04
C ALA A 124 -9.39 7.29 5.16
N ALA A 125 -10.59 7.60 5.61
CA ALA A 125 -11.02 8.96 5.93
C ALA A 125 -10.38 9.50 7.23
N GLY A 126 -9.69 8.66 8.00
CA GLY A 126 -9.02 9.06 9.23
C GLY A 126 -9.97 9.64 10.27
N GLU A 127 -9.63 10.82 10.82
CA GLU A 127 -10.55 11.57 11.68
C GLU A 127 -11.64 12.26 10.85
N SER A 128 -11.28 12.89 9.75
CA SER A 128 -12.17 13.36 8.67
C SER A 128 -11.33 13.92 7.52
N ILE A 129 -11.91 13.96 6.33
CA ILE A 129 -11.31 14.63 5.16
C ILE A 129 -11.09 16.12 5.47
N LEU A 130 -12.09 16.79 6.03
CA LEU A 130 -12.03 18.23 6.32
C LEU A 130 -10.97 18.62 7.36
N SER A 131 -10.58 17.71 8.25
CA SER A 131 -9.51 17.98 9.23
C SER A 131 -8.10 17.88 8.66
N GLY A 132 -7.94 17.38 7.43
CA GLY A 132 -6.65 17.06 6.83
C GLY A 132 -5.98 15.81 7.42
N LYS A 133 -6.59 15.15 8.43
CA LYS A 133 -6.06 13.93 9.05
C LYS A 133 -6.70 12.68 8.44
N HIS A 134 -6.34 12.39 7.22
CA HIS A 134 -6.83 11.24 6.44
C HIS A 134 -5.70 10.63 5.60
N ALA A 135 -5.99 9.55 4.86
CA ALA A 135 -5.09 8.92 3.91
C ALA A 135 -5.81 8.64 2.56
N ALA A 136 -6.74 9.52 2.18
CA ALA A 136 -7.53 9.40 0.97
C ALA A 136 -6.81 10.05 -0.22
N SER A 137 -5.78 9.38 -0.73
CA SER A 137 -4.89 9.94 -1.77
C SER A 137 -5.54 10.01 -3.15
N LEU A 138 -6.48 9.10 -3.48
CA LEU A 138 -7.20 9.13 -4.75
C LEU A 138 -8.31 10.20 -4.75
N SER A 139 -8.96 10.38 -3.60
CA SER A 139 -10.08 11.32 -3.46
C SER A 139 -9.63 12.76 -3.32
N GLU A 140 -8.56 13.01 -2.56
CA GLU A 140 -8.13 14.36 -2.13
C GLU A 140 -6.69 14.70 -2.56
N GLY A 141 -5.96 13.74 -3.12
CA GLY A 141 -4.58 13.96 -3.54
C GLY A 141 -4.47 14.61 -4.92
N SER A 142 -3.28 15.06 -5.22
CA SER A 142 -2.89 15.59 -6.52
C SER A 142 -1.78 14.74 -7.16
N ILE A 143 -1.55 14.92 -8.46
CA ILE A 143 -0.52 14.17 -9.18
C ILE A 143 0.86 14.69 -8.78
N GLY A 144 1.73 13.78 -8.35
CA GLY A 144 3.11 14.09 -7.99
C GLY A 144 4.04 12.91 -8.24
N VAL A 145 5.29 13.04 -7.77
CA VAL A 145 6.31 11.97 -7.85
C VAL A 145 6.76 11.59 -6.46
N PHE A 146 6.61 10.32 -6.13
CA PHE A 146 7.00 9.80 -4.84
C PHE A 146 7.60 8.39 -4.94
N HIS A 147 8.69 8.15 -4.25
CA HIS A 147 9.43 6.88 -4.30
C HIS A 147 9.77 6.40 -5.73
N GLY A 148 10.04 7.35 -6.65
CA GLY A 148 10.40 7.06 -8.03
C GLY A 148 9.23 6.72 -8.96
N ALA A 149 8.00 6.89 -8.53
CA ALA A 149 6.80 6.70 -9.34
C ALA A 149 5.95 7.98 -9.40
N LYS A 150 5.31 8.21 -10.53
CA LYS A 150 4.23 9.19 -10.65
C LYS A 150 2.99 8.60 -9.99
N CYS A 151 2.36 9.32 -9.07
CA CYS A 151 1.23 8.80 -8.28
C CYS A 151 0.29 9.93 -7.86
N TYR A 152 -0.88 9.57 -7.33
CA TYR A 152 -1.72 10.48 -6.57
C TYR A 152 -1.15 10.60 -5.17
N LEU A 153 -0.90 11.84 -4.71
CA LEU A 153 -0.25 12.14 -3.44
C LEU A 153 -1.08 13.11 -2.61
N LEU A 154 -1.05 12.90 -1.31
CA LEU A 154 -1.37 13.95 -0.35
C LEU A 154 -0.15 14.87 -0.25
N GLN A 155 -0.22 16.03 -0.86
CA GLN A 155 0.86 17.03 -0.91
C GLN A 155 0.29 18.44 -0.90
N GLU A 156 1.11 19.37 -0.42
CA GLU A 156 0.86 20.80 -0.49
C GLU A 156 1.21 21.36 -1.87
N ASP A 157 0.85 22.61 -2.15
CA ASP A 157 1.06 23.26 -3.45
C ASP A 157 2.55 23.36 -3.83
N ASP A 158 3.44 23.41 -2.84
CA ASP A 158 4.90 23.39 -3.03
C ASP A 158 5.49 21.97 -3.22
N GLY A 159 4.64 20.94 -3.24
CA GLY A 159 5.04 19.54 -3.43
C GLY A 159 5.53 18.84 -2.15
N GLN A 160 5.41 19.46 -0.99
CA GLN A 160 5.70 18.79 0.27
C GLN A 160 4.63 17.75 0.60
N ILE A 161 5.07 16.57 1.01
CA ILE A 161 4.16 15.45 1.30
C ILE A 161 3.48 15.66 2.65
N THR A 162 2.17 15.79 2.61
CA THR A 162 1.34 15.85 3.81
C THR A 162 1.32 14.49 4.51
N PRO A 163 1.51 14.44 5.85
CA PRO A 163 1.45 13.19 6.59
C PRO A 163 0.07 12.54 6.49
N ALA A 164 0.02 11.31 5.97
CA ALA A 164 -1.21 10.52 6.00
C ALA A 164 -1.57 10.09 7.41
N HIS A 165 -2.87 10.03 7.71
CA HIS A 165 -3.39 9.61 9.00
C HIS A 165 -4.43 8.50 8.87
N SER A 166 -4.20 7.38 9.57
CA SER A 166 -5.14 6.28 9.73
C SER A 166 -4.87 5.55 11.03
N ILE A 167 -5.90 5.00 11.65
CA ILE A 167 -5.75 4.06 12.76
C ILE A 167 -5.22 2.70 12.30
N SER A 168 -5.36 2.39 11.01
CA SER A 168 -4.81 1.19 10.40
C SER A 168 -3.39 1.46 9.90
N ALA A 169 -2.42 0.71 10.40
CA ALA A 169 -1.02 0.82 10.01
C ALA A 169 -0.72 0.50 8.53
N CYS A 170 -1.66 -0.12 7.83
CA CYS A 170 -1.53 -0.45 6.41
C CYS A 170 -2.17 0.61 5.50
N LEU A 171 -2.91 1.56 6.06
CA LEU A 171 -3.64 2.60 5.34
C LEU A 171 -3.14 4.01 5.69
N ASP A 172 -1.92 4.13 6.23
CA ASP A 172 -1.26 5.40 6.58
C ASP A 172 -0.15 5.80 5.58
N TYR A 173 -0.32 5.43 4.31
CA TYR A 173 0.58 5.78 3.22
C TYR A 173 0.01 6.93 2.39
N PRO A 174 0.79 7.98 2.08
CA PRO A 174 0.26 9.20 1.47
C PRO A 174 0.11 9.16 -0.04
N GLY A 175 0.26 8.03 -0.69
CA GLY A 175 0.24 7.95 -2.13
C GLY A 175 -0.29 6.64 -2.69
N VAL A 176 -0.86 6.70 -3.90
CA VAL A 176 -1.32 5.54 -4.68
C VAL A 176 -0.77 5.64 -6.09
N VAL A 177 -0.07 4.60 -6.56
CA VAL A 177 0.45 4.57 -7.93
C VAL A 177 -0.64 4.18 -8.93
N PRO A 178 -0.59 4.71 -10.16
CA PRO A 178 -1.55 4.40 -11.22
C PRO A 178 -1.15 3.12 -11.98
N GLU A 179 -1.36 1.95 -11.40
CA GLU A 179 -1.23 0.65 -12.08
C GLU A 179 -2.57 0.03 -12.45
#